data_bb09a83ef0fa0fa44443383e453177c6
#
_entry.id   bb09a83ef0fa0fa44443383e453177c6
#
_cell.length_a   1.000
_cell.length_b   1.000
_cell.length_c   1.000
_cell.angle_alpha   90.00
_cell.angle_beta   90.00
_cell.angle_gamma   90.00
#
_symmetry.space_group_name_H-M   'P 1'
#
loop_
_entity.id
_entity.type
_entity.pdbx_description
1 polymer ?
#
loop_
_entity_poly.entity_id
_entity_poly.type
_entity_poly.pdbx_seq_one_letter_code
_entity_poly.pdbx_strand_id
1 'polypeptide(L)' 'MTKTIHIEGMMCPHCVRFATEALNKLEGVSAVVSLEQKNAVCTITGDVSDDTLRNAIVAAGYQVTGIE' A
#
# COMPACT_ATOMS: atom_id res chain seq x y z
N MET A 1 4.58 11.43 -8.49
CA MET A 1 3.92 10.29 -9.17
C MET A 1 2.93 9.64 -8.22
N THR A 2 1.77 9.26 -8.71
CA THR A 2 0.74 8.62 -7.89
C THR A 2 0.49 7.22 -8.44
N LYS A 3 0.44 6.24 -7.53
CA LYS A 3 0.14 4.85 -7.90
C LYS A 3 -0.96 4.32 -6.99
N THR A 4 -1.78 3.45 -7.54
CA THR A 4 -2.85 2.77 -6.80
C THR A 4 -2.49 1.30 -6.67
N ILE A 5 -2.42 0.83 -5.42
CA ILE A 5 -2.13 -0.57 -5.11
C ILE A 5 -3.44 -1.23 -4.74
N HIS A 6 -3.82 -2.26 -5.49
CA HIS A 6 -5.00 -3.06 -5.15
C HIS A 6 -4.58 -4.15 -4.19
N ILE A 7 -5.24 -4.18 -3.01
CA ILE A 7 -4.83 -5.02 -1.89
C ILE A 7 -5.94 -6.02 -1.58
N GLU A 8 -5.54 -7.27 -1.37
CA GLU A 8 -6.45 -8.33 -0.97
C GLU A 8 -6.11 -8.80 0.44
N GLY A 9 -7.13 -9.12 1.23
CA GLY A 9 -6.95 -9.60 2.58
C GLY A 9 -7.19 -8.56 3.66
N MET A 10 -7.44 -7.30 3.30
CA MET A 10 -7.84 -6.28 4.28
C MET A 10 -9.31 -6.46 4.60
N MET A 11 -9.63 -6.85 5.84
CA MET A 11 -11.00 -7.15 6.23
C MET A 11 -11.49 -6.32 7.41
N CYS A 12 -10.67 -5.47 7.99
CA CYS A 12 -11.04 -4.67 9.16
C CYS A 12 -10.24 -3.37 9.21
N PRO A 13 -10.67 -2.39 10.04
CA PRO A 13 -9.96 -1.11 10.17
C PRO A 13 -8.50 -1.25 10.63
N HIS A 14 -8.21 -2.27 11.43
CA HIS A 14 -6.83 -2.53 11.86
C HIS A 14 -5.93 -2.88 10.68
N CYS A 15 -6.46 -3.60 9.70
CA CYS A 15 -5.73 -3.95 8.49
C CYS A 15 -5.36 -2.70 7.70
N VAL A 16 -6.27 -1.75 7.59
CA VAL A 16 -6.01 -0.46 6.94
C VAL A 16 -4.85 0.24 7.62
N ARG A 17 -4.85 0.25 8.95
CA ARG A 17 -3.80 0.90 9.72
C ARG A 17 -2.44 0.25 9.49
N PHE A 18 -2.38 -1.08 9.51
CA PHE A 18 -1.13 -1.80 9.26
C PHE A 18 -0.60 -1.55 7.86
N ALA A 19 -1.48 -1.59 6.86
CA ALA A 19 -1.09 -1.31 5.48
C ALA A 19 -0.60 0.13 5.33
N THR A 20 -1.28 1.09 5.95
CA THR A 20 -0.89 2.50 5.93
C THR A 20 0.51 2.68 6.53
N GLU A 21 0.74 2.09 7.69
CA GLU A 21 2.03 2.20 8.37
C GLU A 21 3.13 1.53 7.54
N ALA A 22 2.86 0.37 6.96
CA ALA A 22 3.84 -0.35 6.16
C ALA A 22 4.30 0.48 4.96
N LEU A 23 3.36 1.13 4.26
CA LEU A 23 3.68 1.96 3.11
C LEU A 23 4.35 3.26 3.50
N ASN A 24 3.90 3.90 4.57
CA ASN A 24 4.46 5.18 5.01
C ASN A 24 5.85 5.05 5.62
N LYS A 25 6.29 3.85 5.98
CA LYS A 25 7.66 3.60 6.40
C LYS A 25 8.65 3.71 5.25
N LEU A 26 8.18 3.56 4.02
CA LEU A 26 9.04 3.67 2.86
C LEU A 26 9.37 5.13 2.60
N GLU A 27 10.66 5.41 2.40
CA GLU A 27 11.09 6.76 2.10
C GLU A 27 10.51 7.21 0.76
N GLY A 28 9.93 8.40 0.74
CA GLY A 28 9.35 8.97 -0.47
C GLY A 28 7.93 8.48 -0.78
N VAL A 29 7.29 7.74 0.13
CA VAL A 29 5.93 7.24 -0.08
C VAL A 29 4.99 7.83 0.95
N SER A 30 3.88 8.40 0.47
CA SER A 30 2.77 8.85 1.30
C SER A 30 1.51 8.13 0.82
N ALA A 31 0.95 7.28 1.66
CA ALA A 31 -0.15 6.40 1.28
C ALA A 31 -1.44 6.72 2.03
N VAL A 32 -2.54 6.66 1.30
CA VAL A 32 -3.90 6.70 1.86
C VAL A 32 -4.57 5.38 1.48
N VAL A 33 -4.96 4.62 2.49
CA VAL A 33 -5.54 3.29 2.30
C VAL A 33 -7.05 3.35 2.51
N SER A 34 -7.79 2.71 1.62
CA SER A 34 -9.24 2.63 1.70
C SER A 34 -9.67 1.17 1.87
N LEU A 35 -10.35 0.88 2.97
CA LEU A 35 -10.94 -0.44 3.21
C LEU A 35 -12.09 -0.71 2.25
N GLU A 36 -12.91 0.30 2.02
CA GLU A 36 -14.08 0.19 1.15
C GLU A 36 -13.68 -0.15 -0.29
N GLN A 37 -12.64 0.51 -0.78
CA GLN A 37 -12.16 0.29 -2.14
C GLN A 37 -11.09 -0.80 -2.23
N LYS A 38 -10.61 -1.27 -1.09
CA LYS A 38 -9.58 -2.31 -0.99
C LYS A 38 -8.31 -1.93 -1.75
N ASN A 39 -7.92 -0.67 -1.63
CA ASN A 39 -6.72 -0.18 -2.29
C ASN A 39 -5.97 0.84 -1.45
N ALA A 40 -4.77 1.16 -1.89
CA ALA A 40 -3.96 2.22 -1.33
C ALA A 40 -3.53 3.15 -2.46
N VAL A 41 -3.81 4.43 -2.29
CA VAL A 41 -3.33 5.46 -3.22
C VAL A 41 -2.04 6.03 -2.64
N CYS A 42 -0.95 5.85 -3.36
CA CYS A 42 0.38 6.25 -2.93
C CYS A 42 0.88 7.43 -3.74
N THR A 43 1.27 8.49 -3.04
CA THR A 43 2.01 9.59 -3.67
C THR A 43 3.49 9.30 -3.47
N ILE A 44 4.23 9.23 -4.57
CA ILE A 44 5.61 8.78 -4.58
C ILE A 44 6.51 9.90 -5.04
N THR A 45 7.55 10.18 -4.26
CA THR A 45 8.61 11.11 -4.62
C THR A 45 9.93 10.33 -4.65
N GLY A 46 10.66 10.41 -5.75
CA GLY A 46 11.91 9.68 -5.93
C GLY A 46 11.70 8.32 -6.61
N ASP A 47 12.68 7.46 -6.49
CA ASP A 47 12.69 6.15 -7.14
C ASP A 47 12.21 5.05 -6.22
N VAL A 48 10.92 4.81 -6.26
CA VAL A 48 10.31 3.70 -5.52
C VAL A 48 9.69 2.75 -6.53
N SER A 49 10.16 1.51 -6.58
CA SER A 49 9.67 0.52 -7.52
C SER A 49 8.36 -0.11 -7.06
N ASP A 50 7.62 -0.68 -8.01
CA ASP A 50 6.41 -1.42 -7.69
C ASP A 50 6.70 -2.61 -6.77
N ASP A 51 7.86 -3.25 -6.96
CA ASP A 51 8.26 -4.37 -6.10
C ASP A 51 8.46 -3.93 -4.65
N THR A 52 9.00 -2.75 -4.43
CA THR A 52 9.17 -2.20 -3.09
C THR A 52 7.82 -2.01 -2.41
N LEU A 53 6.85 -1.47 -3.14
CA LEU A 53 5.49 -1.27 -2.64
C LEU A 53 4.81 -2.62 -2.35
N ARG A 54 4.92 -3.56 -3.28
CA ARG A 54 4.36 -4.90 -3.13
C ARG A 54 4.94 -5.60 -1.91
N ASN A 55 6.25 -5.56 -1.76
CA ASN A 55 6.93 -6.23 -0.64
C ASN A 55 6.51 -5.67 0.70
N ALA A 56 6.27 -4.36 0.80
CA ALA A 56 5.80 -3.74 2.02
C ALA A 56 4.42 -4.28 2.42
N ILE A 57 3.51 -4.42 1.45
CA ILE A 57 2.16 -4.95 1.70
C ILE A 57 2.22 -6.43 2.05
N VAL A 58 3.02 -7.21 1.34
CA VAL A 58 3.17 -8.64 1.62
C VAL A 58 3.78 -8.85 3.01
N ALA A 59 4.75 -8.03 3.40
CA ALA A 59 5.35 -8.11 4.73
C ALA A 59 4.35 -7.78 5.83
N ALA A 60 3.33 -6.96 5.54
CA ALA A 60 2.26 -6.65 6.48
C ALA A 60 1.21 -7.77 6.59
N GLY A 61 1.30 -8.80 5.75
CA GLY A 61 0.41 -9.96 5.80
C GLY A 61 -0.73 -9.94 4.78
N TYR A 62 -0.65 -9.09 3.76
CA TYR A 62 -1.70 -8.96 2.74
C TYR A 62 -1.14 -9.31 1.37
N GLN A 63 -2.02 -9.35 0.37
CA GLN A 63 -1.63 -9.64 -1.00
C GLN A 63 -1.91 -8.44 -1.89
N VAL A 64 -1.08 -8.28 -2.92
CA VAL A 64 -1.25 -7.25 -3.94
C VAL A 64 -1.77 -7.92 -5.20
N THR A 65 -2.95 -7.47 -5.68
CA THR A 65 -3.53 -8.02 -6.90
C THR A 65 -3.16 -7.20 -8.12
N GLY A 66 -2.74 -5.97 -7.94
CA GLY A 66 -2.29 -5.13 -9.05
C GLY A 66 -1.79 -3.78 -8.55
N ILE A 67 -0.95 -3.14 -9.35
CA ILE A 67 -0.46 -1.78 -9.10
C ILE A 67 -0.67 -0.99 -10.39
N GLU A 68 -1.36 0.14 -10.26
CA GLU A 68 -1.66 1.01 -11.40
C GLU A 68 -0.92 2.34 -11.33
#